data_e50d8cc466439ad26f8eb5ba9d38a0b9
#
_entry.id   e50d8cc466439ad26f8eb5ba9d38a0b9
#
_cell.length_a   1.000
_cell.length_b   1.000
_cell.length_c   1.000
_cell.angle_alpha   90.00
_cell.angle_beta   90.00
_cell.angle_gamma   90.00
#
_symmetry.space_group_name_H-M   'P 1'
#
loop_
_entity.id
_entity.type
_entity.pdbx_description
1 polymer ?
#
loop_
_entity_poly.entity_id
_entity_poly.type
_entity_poly.pdbx_seq_one_letter_code
_entity_poly.pdbx_strand_id
1 'polypeptide(L)'
;KKFLLKYDLRIFNIEKIKLRSGSLRFFCCRTKSQKLNSKNVIKFTNYENINGFNKLMYLNNYKDKIEKTKNNILKILKELKKKNKKIYGYGASGRGTVIMNYCGINKHYLDFVVDDSPEKRNKYTPGTHVKIISWNDLKKVGYPDYFVLFAWPFHLEIASKRKEYLNDGGKFIIPLPKVKILT
;
A
#
# COMPACT_ATOMS: atom_id res chain seq x y z
N LYS A 1 -11.46 10.39 19.72
CA LYS A 1 -11.76 11.15 20.95
C LYS A 1 -12.57 10.31 21.98
N LYS A 2 -13.76 9.81 21.62
CA LYS A 2 -14.64 9.06 22.55
C LYS A 2 -13.96 7.89 23.26
N PHE A 3 -13.11 7.13 22.55
CA PHE A 3 -12.36 6.00 23.13
C PHE A 3 -11.40 6.45 24.25
N LEU A 4 -10.63 7.50 24.02
CA LEU A 4 -9.67 8.01 25.00
C LEU A 4 -10.33 8.58 26.26
N LEU A 5 -11.51 9.18 26.11
CA LEU A 5 -12.26 9.71 27.26
C LEU A 5 -12.66 8.61 28.26
N LYS A 6 -12.87 7.36 27.80
CA LYS A 6 -13.14 6.23 28.72
C LYS A 6 -11.96 5.92 29.65
N TYR A 7 -10.76 6.37 29.30
CA TYR A 7 -9.52 6.14 30.07
C TYR A 7 -8.99 7.44 30.69
N ASP A 8 -9.85 8.43 30.88
CA ASP A 8 -9.49 9.74 31.43
C ASP A 8 -8.37 10.45 30.62
N LEU A 9 -8.38 10.26 29.29
CA LEU A 9 -7.42 10.86 28.38
C LEU A 9 -8.12 11.73 27.34
N ARG A 10 -7.47 12.83 26.97
CA ARG A 10 -7.88 13.68 25.84
C ARG A 10 -6.71 14.03 24.93
N ILE A 11 -7.00 14.28 23.67
CA ILE A 11 -6.02 14.75 22.67
C ILE A 11 -5.90 16.26 22.83
N PHE A 12 -4.68 16.76 23.07
CA PHE A 12 -4.41 18.20 23.14
C PHE A 12 -3.63 18.71 21.93
N ASN A 13 -2.94 17.85 21.16
CA ASN A 13 -2.31 18.25 19.89
C ASN A 13 -2.35 17.09 18.86
N ILE A 14 -2.34 17.44 17.58
CA ILE A 14 -2.27 16.52 16.45
C ILE A 14 -1.23 17.05 15.45
N GLU A 15 -0.33 16.19 15.03
CA GLU A 15 0.66 16.50 13.99
C GLU A 15 0.54 15.51 12.83
N LYS A 16 0.61 16.05 11.60
CA LYS A 16 0.74 15.23 10.40
C LYS A 16 2.22 14.97 10.13
N ILE A 17 2.60 13.70 10.04
CA ILE A 17 3.96 13.29 9.74
C ILE A 17 4.01 12.57 8.40
N LYS A 18 5.11 12.76 7.64
CA LYS A 18 5.27 12.18 6.28
C LYS A 18 5.66 10.70 6.29
N LEU A 19 5.53 10.02 7.40
CA LEU A 19 5.93 8.62 7.51
C LEU A 19 4.89 7.71 6.84
N ARG A 20 5.34 6.69 6.12
CA ARG A 20 4.51 5.62 5.51
C ARG A 20 3.31 6.13 4.70
N SER A 21 3.52 7.11 3.84
CA SER A 21 2.48 7.77 3.02
C SER A 21 1.52 8.69 3.80
N GLY A 22 1.92 9.10 4.98
CA GLY A 22 1.17 9.97 5.88
C GLY A 22 0.65 9.26 7.11
N SER A 23 0.91 9.86 8.26
CA SER A 23 0.46 9.40 9.56
C SER A 23 0.07 10.59 10.41
N LEU A 24 -0.76 10.35 11.43
CA LEU A 24 -1.08 11.34 12.45
C LEU A 24 -0.43 10.95 13.77
N ARG A 25 0.25 11.89 14.39
CA ARG A 25 0.74 11.77 15.76
C ARG A 25 -0.22 12.48 16.70
N PHE A 26 -0.74 11.75 17.65
CA PHE A 26 -1.62 12.28 18.68
C PHE A 26 -0.86 12.50 19.97
N PHE A 27 -1.00 13.69 20.56
CA PHE A 27 -0.48 14.01 21.88
C PHE A 27 -1.64 14.03 22.85
N CYS A 28 -1.56 13.18 23.87
CA CYS A 28 -2.62 12.99 24.84
C CYS A 28 -2.19 13.46 26.24
N CYS A 29 -3.14 13.91 27.03
CA CYS A 29 -2.96 14.20 28.45
C CYS A 29 -4.21 13.73 29.22
N ARG A 30 -4.13 13.74 30.56
CA ARG A 30 -5.29 13.53 31.42
C ARG A 30 -6.36 14.59 31.15
N THR A 31 -7.63 14.23 31.26
CA THR A 31 -8.75 15.17 31.02
C THR A 31 -8.68 16.41 31.92
N LYS A 32 -8.25 16.23 33.20
CA LYS A 32 -8.06 17.30 34.19
C LYS A 32 -6.80 18.17 33.97
N SER A 33 -5.95 17.83 33.00
CA SER A 33 -4.72 18.61 32.74
C SER A 33 -5.06 20.01 32.24
N GLN A 34 -4.30 21.01 32.70
CA GLN A 34 -4.44 22.41 32.25
C GLN A 34 -3.87 22.68 30.85
N LYS A 35 -3.30 21.67 30.17
CA LYS A 35 -2.80 21.85 28.80
C LYS A 35 -3.91 22.27 27.85
N LEU A 36 -3.70 23.38 27.17
CA LEU A 36 -4.66 23.89 26.18
C LEU A 36 -4.68 23.02 24.91
N ASN A 37 -5.83 22.92 24.28
CA ASN A 37 -5.94 22.27 22.98
C ASN A 37 -5.28 23.15 21.91
N SER A 38 -4.41 22.54 21.10
CA SER A 38 -3.83 23.23 19.96
C SER A 38 -4.88 23.49 18.87
N LYS A 39 -4.66 24.54 18.05
CA LYS A 39 -5.48 24.85 16.88
C LYS A 39 -5.57 23.65 15.92
N ASN A 40 -4.56 22.77 15.88
CA ASN A 40 -4.57 21.59 15.05
C ASN A 40 -5.68 20.60 15.41
N VAL A 41 -6.01 20.43 16.71
CA VAL A 41 -7.12 19.55 17.12
C VAL A 41 -8.45 20.01 16.52
N ILE A 42 -8.69 21.33 16.57
CA ILE A 42 -9.89 21.93 15.98
C ILE A 42 -9.88 21.75 14.46
N LYS A 43 -8.76 22.10 13.82
CA LYS A 43 -8.59 21.99 12.37
C LYS A 43 -8.85 20.56 11.86
N PHE A 44 -8.26 19.54 12.49
CA PHE A 44 -8.46 18.16 12.10
C PHE A 44 -9.88 17.66 12.36
N THR A 45 -10.49 18.07 13.49
CA THR A 45 -11.90 17.72 13.78
C THR A 45 -12.85 18.33 12.75
N ASN A 46 -12.65 19.59 12.39
CA ASN A 46 -13.46 20.25 11.37
C ASN A 46 -13.26 19.60 10.00
N TYR A 47 -12.02 19.25 9.65
CA TYR A 47 -11.70 18.53 8.42
C TYR A 47 -12.44 17.20 8.34
N GLU A 48 -12.44 16.40 9.40
CA GLU A 48 -13.16 15.11 9.45
C GLU A 48 -14.68 15.30 9.32
N ASN A 49 -15.23 16.30 9.99
CA ASN A 49 -16.67 16.61 9.96
C ASN A 49 -17.13 17.09 8.57
N ILE A 50 -16.39 18.02 7.96
CA ILE A 50 -16.69 18.55 6.62
C ILE A 50 -16.65 17.44 5.57
N ASN A 51 -15.64 16.54 5.65
CA ASN A 51 -15.51 15.41 4.72
C ASN A 51 -16.45 14.24 5.07
N GLY A 52 -17.15 14.29 6.19
CA GLY A 52 -18.11 13.25 6.57
C GLY A 52 -17.51 11.87 6.81
N PHE A 53 -16.25 11.77 7.27
CA PHE A 53 -15.57 10.48 7.45
C PHE A 53 -16.26 9.50 8.41
N ASN A 54 -17.14 10.01 9.26
CA ASN A 54 -17.98 9.24 10.18
C ASN A 54 -19.37 8.91 9.62
N LYS A 55 -19.67 9.29 8.38
CA LYS A 55 -20.97 9.05 7.73
C LYS A 55 -20.93 7.77 6.89
N LEU A 56 -22.03 7.02 6.89
CA LEU A 56 -22.17 5.80 6.09
C LEU A 56 -21.97 6.05 4.58
N MET A 57 -22.45 7.19 4.09
CA MET A 57 -22.29 7.59 2.70
C MET A 57 -20.81 7.70 2.30
N TYR A 58 -19.94 8.21 3.19
CA TYR A 58 -18.50 8.25 2.93
C TYR A 58 -17.91 6.85 2.81
N LEU A 59 -18.32 5.93 3.70
CA LEU A 59 -17.86 4.53 3.67
C LEU A 59 -18.29 3.82 2.40
N ASN A 60 -19.52 4.03 1.94
CA ASN A 60 -20.01 3.48 0.68
C ASN A 60 -19.21 4.01 -0.52
N ASN A 61 -19.01 5.31 -0.61
CA ASN A 61 -18.18 5.92 -1.65
C ASN A 61 -16.72 5.42 -1.62
N TYR A 62 -16.22 5.11 -0.42
CA TYR A 62 -14.88 4.54 -0.28
C TYR A 62 -14.81 3.09 -0.77
N LYS A 63 -15.85 2.29 -0.49
CA LYS A 63 -16.01 0.93 -1.03
C LYS A 63 -15.96 0.94 -2.56
N ASP A 64 -16.71 1.83 -3.20
CA ASP A 64 -16.74 1.95 -4.66
C ASP A 64 -15.37 2.31 -5.24
N LYS A 65 -14.61 3.18 -4.56
CA LYS A 65 -13.23 3.50 -4.95
C LYS A 65 -12.31 2.27 -4.85
N ILE A 66 -12.46 1.46 -3.83
CA ILE A 66 -11.69 0.22 -3.66
C ILE A 66 -12.02 -0.77 -4.78
N GLU A 67 -13.30 -1.01 -5.07
CA GLU A 67 -13.72 -1.90 -6.16
C GLU A 67 -13.23 -1.40 -7.52
N LYS A 68 -13.33 -0.11 -7.79
CA LYS A 68 -12.80 0.50 -9.02
C LYS A 68 -11.29 0.27 -9.15
N THR A 69 -10.54 0.40 -8.07
CA THR A 69 -9.09 0.17 -8.08
C THR A 69 -8.76 -1.30 -8.32
N LYS A 70 -9.48 -2.23 -7.69
CA LYS A 70 -9.39 -3.67 -7.94
C LYS A 70 -9.63 -3.99 -9.41
N ASN A 71 -10.73 -3.49 -9.97
CA ASN A 71 -11.09 -3.75 -11.36
C ASN A 71 -10.03 -3.20 -12.34
N ASN A 72 -9.49 -2.01 -12.06
CA ASN A 72 -8.45 -1.40 -12.88
C ASN A 72 -7.16 -2.23 -12.88
N ILE A 73 -6.69 -2.68 -11.70
CA ILE A 73 -5.46 -3.49 -11.65
C ILE A 73 -5.67 -4.84 -12.34
N LEU A 74 -6.80 -5.49 -12.10
CA LEU A 74 -7.10 -6.78 -12.75
C LEU A 74 -7.22 -6.65 -14.27
N LYS A 75 -7.80 -5.56 -14.76
CA LYS A 75 -7.88 -5.26 -16.20
C LYS A 75 -6.47 -5.20 -16.80
N ILE A 76 -5.58 -4.42 -16.19
CA ILE A 76 -4.18 -4.29 -16.66
C ILE A 76 -3.48 -5.65 -16.65
N LEU A 77 -3.57 -6.40 -15.55
CA LEU A 77 -2.92 -7.71 -15.45
C LEU A 77 -3.44 -8.70 -16.50
N LYS A 78 -4.76 -8.74 -16.74
CA LYS A 78 -5.38 -9.58 -17.77
C LYS A 78 -4.88 -9.20 -19.17
N GLU A 79 -4.82 -7.91 -19.48
CA GLU A 79 -4.34 -7.42 -20.78
C GLU A 79 -2.86 -7.76 -21.01
N LEU A 80 -2.03 -7.63 -19.97
CA LEU A 80 -0.62 -7.99 -20.04
C LEU A 80 -0.42 -9.50 -20.21
N LYS A 81 -1.17 -10.33 -19.50
CA LYS A 81 -1.12 -11.80 -19.67
C LYS A 81 -1.58 -12.22 -21.08
N LYS A 82 -2.62 -11.59 -21.65
CA LYS A 82 -3.01 -11.82 -23.05
C LYS A 82 -1.89 -11.50 -24.06
N LYS A 83 -1.00 -10.57 -23.70
CA LYS A 83 0.18 -10.21 -24.51
C LYS A 83 1.43 -11.06 -24.14
N ASN A 84 1.25 -12.17 -23.41
CA ASN A 84 2.32 -13.06 -22.96
C ASN A 84 3.42 -12.35 -22.14
N LYS A 85 3.08 -11.24 -21.45
CA LYS A 85 4.03 -10.52 -20.62
C LYS A 85 4.32 -11.25 -19.32
N LYS A 86 5.60 -11.31 -18.93
CA LYS A 86 6.03 -11.81 -17.63
C LYS A 86 5.74 -10.76 -16.56
N ILE A 87 5.00 -11.15 -15.52
CA ILE A 87 4.59 -10.24 -14.44
C ILE A 87 4.99 -10.87 -13.10
N TYR A 88 5.77 -10.14 -12.30
CA TYR A 88 6.12 -10.54 -10.94
C TYR A 88 5.61 -9.49 -9.95
N GLY A 89 5.48 -9.89 -8.68
CA GLY A 89 5.27 -8.94 -7.58
C GLY A 89 6.60 -8.42 -7.04
N TYR A 90 6.61 -7.24 -6.44
CA TYR A 90 7.74 -6.70 -5.70
C TYR A 90 7.31 -6.26 -4.31
N GLY A 91 7.88 -6.89 -3.27
CA GLY A 91 7.60 -6.63 -1.87
C GLY A 91 6.54 -7.58 -1.27
N ALA A 92 6.96 -8.71 -0.69
CA ALA A 92 6.08 -9.63 0.04
C ALA A 92 5.74 -9.06 1.43
N SER A 93 5.00 -7.94 1.45
CA SER A 93 4.62 -7.20 2.66
C SER A 93 3.19 -7.55 3.10
N GLY A 94 2.84 -7.27 4.36
CA GLY A 94 1.47 -7.43 4.85
C GLY A 94 0.44 -6.67 3.99
N ARG A 95 0.78 -5.46 3.53
CA ARG A 95 -0.08 -4.69 2.59
C ARG A 95 -0.22 -5.39 1.25
N GLY A 96 0.87 -5.97 0.74
CA GLY A 96 0.85 -6.78 -0.49
C GLY A 96 -0.06 -7.98 -0.34
N THR A 97 0.04 -8.70 0.79
CA THR A 97 -0.85 -9.81 1.10
C THR A 97 -2.33 -9.42 1.06
N VAL A 98 -2.69 -8.27 1.66
CA VAL A 98 -4.07 -7.77 1.62
C VAL A 98 -4.54 -7.52 0.19
N ILE A 99 -3.74 -6.81 -0.62
CA ILE A 99 -4.10 -6.52 -2.02
C ILE A 99 -4.21 -7.81 -2.85
N MET A 100 -3.22 -8.70 -2.72
CA MET A 100 -3.21 -9.95 -3.48
C MET A 100 -4.45 -10.78 -3.18
N ASN A 101 -4.80 -10.97 -1.90
CA ASN A 101 -5.98 -11.74 -1.52
C ASN A 101 -7.28 -11.04 -1.93
N TYR A 102 -7.41 -9.74 -1.65
CA TYR A 102 -8.63 -8.99 -1.97
C TYR A 102 -8.90 -8.93 -3.48
N CYS A 103 -7.85 -8.77 -4.29
CA CYS A 103 -7.98 -8.71 -5.75
C CYS A 103 -7.94 -10.10 -6.42
N GLY A 104 -7.61 -11.17 -5.69
CA GLY A 104 -7.41 -12.50 -6.28
C GLY A 104 -6.16 -12.57 -7.16
N ILE A 105 -5.12 -11.78 -6.87
CA ILE A 105 -3.85 -11.78 -7.62
C ILE A 105 -2.98 -12.92 -7.09
N ASN A 106 -2.95 -14.02 -7.82
CA ASN A 106 -2.28 -15.26 -7.47
C ASN A 106 -1.33 -15.73 -8.59
N LYS A 107 -0.94 -17.02 -8.60
CA LYS A 107 -0.05 -17.64 -9.59
C LYS A 107 -0.53 -17.57 -11.05
N HIS A 108 -1.81 -17.28 -11.30
CA HIS A 108 -2.32 -17.07 -12.67
C HIS A 108 -1.84 -15.74 -13.25
N TYR A 109 -1.54 -14.77 -12.39
CA TYR A 109 -1.06 -13.45 -12.81
C TYR A 109 0.44 -13.28 -12.58
N LEU A 110 0.96 -13.80 -11.46
CA LEU A 110 2.34 -13.59 -11.02
C LEU A 110 3.09 -14.92 -10.94
N ASP A 111 4.22 -15.01 -11.61
CA ASP A 111 5.07 -16.18 -11.52
C ASP A 111 5.83 -16.22 -10.18
N PHE A 112 6.28 -15.04 -9.70
CA PHE A 112 7.02 -14.86 -8.44
C PHE A 112 6.64 -13.54 -7.75
N VAL A 113 6.99 -13.47 -6.46
CA VAL A 113 7.09 -12.19 -5.73
C VAL A 113 8.53 -12.01 -5.27
N VAL A 114 9.15 -10.91 -5.66
CA VAL A 114 10.51 -10.56 -5.23
C VAL A 114 10.46 -9.81 -3.92
N ASP A 115 11.28 -10.21 -2.94
CA ASP A 115 11.45 -9.50 -1.67
C ASP A 115 12.94 -9.52 -1.28
N ASP A 116 13.42 -8.40 -0.78
CA ASP A 116 14.83 -8.23 -0.38
C ASP A 116 15.14 -8.86 0.99
N SER A 117 14.12 -9.30 1.75
CA SER A 117 14.28 -9.92 3.06
C SER A 117 14.72 -11.39 2.91
N PRO A 118 15.91 -11.77 3.42
CA PRO A 118 16.41 -13.16 3.34
C PRO A 118 15.46 -14.17 3.98
N GLU A 119 14.76 -13.77 5.05
CA GLU A 119 13.88 -14.64 5.82
C GLU A 119 12.63 -15.09 5.05
N LYS A 120 12.25 -14.36 4.00
CA LYS A 120 11.09 -14.69 3.15
C LYS A 120 11.45 -15.53 1.94
N ARG A 121 12.72 -15.61 1.59
CA ARG A 121 13.19 -16.34 0.42
C ARG A 121 12.75 -17.80 0.47
N ASN A 122 12.34 -18.34 -0.68
CA ASN A 122 11.79 -19.70 -0.85
C ASN A 122 10.50 -20.00 -0.06
N LYS A 123 9.89 -19.00 0.57
CA LYS A 123 8.54 -19.11 1.15
C LYS A 123 7.48 -18.71 0.13
N TYR A 124 6.23 -18.76 0.54
CA TYR A 124 5.08 -18.43 -0.29
C TYR A 124 4.27 -17.31 0.32
N THR A 125 3.61 -16.52 -0.54
CA THR A 125 2.69 -15.47 -0.07
C THR A 125 1.47 -16.10 0.60
N PRO A 126 1.05 -15.58 1.78
CA PRO A 126 -0.13 -16.10 2.47
C PRO A 126 -1.39 -15.98 1.61
N GLY A 127 -2.18 -17.04 1.56
CA GLY A 127 -3.46 -17.11 0.85
C GLY A 127 -3.36 -17.29 -0.67
N THR A 128 -2.42 -16.62 -1.34
CA THR A 128 -2.28 -16.66 -2.79
C THR A 128 -1.22 -17.63 -3.30
N HIS A 129 -0.38 -18.14 -2.41
CA HIS A 129 0.63 -19.17 -2.66
C HIS A 129 1.57 -18.90 -3.84
N VAL A 130 1.97 -17.62 -4.05
CA VAL A 130 3.00 -17.26 -5.02
C VAL A 130 4.36 -17.37 -4.36
N LYS A 131 5.32 -18.03 -5.04
CA LYS A 131 6.67 -18.23 -4.49
C LYS A 131 7.42 -16.91 -4.34
N ILE A 132 8.11 -16.75 -3.21
CA ILE A 132 8.93 -15.58 -2.92
C ILE A 132 10.38 -15.91 -3.26
N ILE A 133 11.01 -15.03 -4.05
CA ILE A 133 12.41 -15.14 -4.46
C ILE A 133 13.16 -13.84 -4.11
N SER A 134 14.48 -13.90 -4.08
CA SER A 134 15.31 -12.70 -3.94
C SER A 134 15.52 -12.02 -5.29
N TRP A 135 15.98 -10.76 -5.26
CA TRP A 135 16.38 -10.05 -6.48
C TRP A 135 17.48 -10.81 -7.25
N ASN A 136 18.43 -11.42 -6.54
CA ASN A 136 19.52 -12.15 -7.17
C ASN A 136 19.06 -13.41 -7.91
N ASP A 137 17.94 -14.00 -7.51
CA ASP A 137 17.38 -15.17 -8.18
C ASP A 137 16.86 -14.85 -9.59
N LEU A 138 16.59 -13.56 -9.89
CA LEU A 138 16.16 -13.11 -11.23
C LEU A 138 17.18 -13.43 -12.31
N LYS A 139 18.48 -13.48 -11.97
CA LYS A 139 19.53 -13.90 -12.91
C LYS A 139 19.31 -15.32 -13.43
N LYS A 140 18.63 -16.19 -12.66
CA LYS A 140 18.35 -17.58 -13.01
C LYS A 140 17.01 -17.77 -13.69
N VAL A 141 15.96 -17.03 -13.22
CA VAL A 141 14.58 -17.20 -13.72
C VAL A 141 14.19 -16.19 -14.80
N GLY A 142 15.03 -15.16 -14.99
CA GLY A 142 14.80 -14.04 -15.90
C GLY A 142 14.06 -12.90 -15.25
N TYR A 143 14.29 -11.70 -15.77
CA TYR A 143 13.58 -10.49 -15.35
C TYR A 143 12.17 -10.46 -15.95
N PRO A 144 11.16 -9.94 -15.23
CA PRO A 144 9.83 -9.77 -15.79
C PRO A 144 9.76 -8.50 -16.66
N ASP A 145 8.77 -8.43 -17.55
CA ASP A 145 8.44 -7.17 -18.24
C ASP A 145 7.84 -6.15 -17.25
N TYR A 146 7.12 -6.63 -16.22
CA TYR A 146 6.42 -5.79 -15.26
C TYR A 146 6.56 -6.30 -13.83
N PHE A 147 6.82 -5.40 -12.90
CA PHE A 147 6.63 -5.65 -11.48
C PHE A 147 5.38 -4.95 -10.94
N VAL A 148 4.50 -5.66 -10.24
CA VAL A 148 3.47 -5.05 -9.40
C VAL A 148 4.10 -4.68 -8.05
N LEU A 149 4.19 -3.37 -7.75
CA LEU A 149 4.80 -2.89 -6.51
C LEU A 149 3.84 -3.01 -5.33
N PHE A 150 3.94 -4.09 -4.57
CA PHE A 150 3.19 -4.26 -3.31
C PHE A 150 3.77 -3.41 -2.16
N ALA A 151 5.00 -2.96 -2.30
CA ALA A 151 5.63 -1.96 -1.44
C ALA A 151 5.46 -0.53 -2.00
N TRP A 152 4.30 -0.21 -2.60
CA TRP A 152 4.04 1.05 -3.32
C TRP A 152 4.35 2.35 -2.57
N PRO A 153 4.28 2.46 -1.22
CA PRO A 153 4.67 3.68 -0.54
C PRO A 153 6.15 4.06 -0.72
N PHE A 154 6.96 3.08 -1.11
CA PHE A 154 8.39 3.23 -1.34
C PHE A 154 8.75 3.20 -2.84
N HIS A 155 7.77 3.47 -3.73
CA HIS A 155 7.96 3.32 -5.17
C HIS A 155 9.10 4.17 -5.73
N LEU A 156 9.33 5.38 -5.22
CA LEU A 156 10.44 6.23 -5.67
C LEU A 156 11.80 5.67 -5.24
N GLU A 157 11.91 5.18 -4.01
CA GLU A 157 13.11 4.53 -3.49
C GLU A 157 13.42 3.25 -4.26
N ILE A 158 12.39 2.42 -4.49
CA ILE A 158 12.52 1.18 -5.24
C ILE A 158 12.93 1.48 -6.69
N ALA A 159 12.31 2.47 -7.34
CA ALA A 159 12.65 2.86 -8.70
C ALA A 159 14.12 3.33 -8.79
N SER A 160 14.57 4.14 -7.84
CA SER A 160 15.99 4.56 -7.76
C SER A 160 16.93 3.36 -7.56
N LYS A 161 16.59 2.45 -6.63
CA LYS A 161 17.38 1.24 -6.35
C LYS A 161 17.43 0.28 -7.55
N ARG A 162 16.41 0.28 -8.41
CA ARG A 162 16.23 -0.62 -9.56
C ARG A 162 16.27 0.13 -10.90
N LYS A 163 17.05 1.20 -10.95
CA LYS A 163 17.17 2.06 -12.14
C LYS A 163 17.61 1.28 -13.38
N GLU A 164 18.54 0.34 -13.24
CA GLU A 164 19.02 -0.51 -14.34
C GLU A 164 17.86 -1.30 -14.97
N TYR A 165 17.01 -1.94 -14.15
CA TYR A 165 15.83 -2.66 -14.66
C TYR A 165 14.90 -1.75 -15.46
N LEU A 166 14.68 -0.50 -15.02
CA LEU A 166 13.87 0.48 -15.77
C LEU A 166 14.56 0.89 -17.08
N ASN A 167 15.87 1.14 -17.05
CA ASN A 167 16.63 1.49 -18.24
C ASN A 167 16.63 0.38 -19.30
N ASP A 168 16.57 -0.88 -18.87
CA ASP A 168 16.47 -2.07 -19.73
C ASP A 168 15.02 -2.33 -20.25
N GLY A 169 14.11 -1.35 -20.06
CA GLY A 169 12.74 -1.41 -20.55
C GLY A 169 11.74 -2.08 -19.60
N GLY A 170 12.18 -2.51 -18.42
CA GLY A 170 11.29 -3.01 -17.37
C GLY A 170 10.35 -1.92 -16.84
N LYS A 171 9.22 -2.31 -16.25
CA LYS A 171 8.19 -1.37 -15.80
C LYS A 171 7.64 -1.74 -14.44
N PHE A 172 7.24 -0.72 -13.66
CA PHE A 172 6.55 -0.92 -12.39
C PHE A 172 5.07 -0.53 -12.49
N ILE A 173 4.19 -1.41 -12.02
CA ILE A 173 2.76 -1.12 -11.82
C ILE A 173 2.59 -0.73 -10.36
N ILE A 174 2.22 0.51 -10.11
CA ILE A 174 1.93 1.05 -8.77
C ILE A 174 0.42 0.89 -8.54
N PRO A 175 -0.04 0.04 -7.60
CA PRO A 175 -1.46 -0.27 -7.47
C PRO A 175 -2.28 0.84 -6.80
N LEU A 176 -1.67 1.65 -5.92
CA LEU A 176 -2.36 2.61 -5.07
C LEU A 176 -1.60 3.95 -4.99
N PRO A 177 -2.31 5.10 -4.75
CA PRO A 177 -3.76 5.26 -4.58
C PRO A 177 -4.57 5.16 -5.89
N LYS A 178 -3.92 5.32 -7.02
CA LYS A 178 -4.43 5.08 -8.38
C LYS A 178 -3.44 4.21 -9.12
N VAL A 179 -3.95 3.26 -9.90
CA VAL A 179 -3.07 2.40 -10.70
C VAL A 179 -2.30 3.25 -11.70
N LYS A 180 -0.97 3.12 -11.66
CA LYS A 180 -0.03 3.83 -12.56
C LYS A 180 1.03 2.86 -13.04
N ILE A 181 1.54 3.08 -14.25
CA ILE A 181 2.73 2.41 -14.77
C ILE A 181 3.87 3.42 -14.75
N LEU A 182 4.97 3.03 -14.15
CA LEU A 182 6.24 3.75 -14.15
C LEU A 182 7.16 3.05 -15.13
N THR A 183 7.69 3.82 -16.06
CA THR A 183 8.64 3.42 -17.12
C THR A 183 9.96 4.09 -16.88
#